data_df1d1688375dd8e4c08f623fe43d3dfd
#
_entry.id   df1d1688375dd8e4c08f623fe43d3dfd
#
_cell.length_a   1.000
_cell.length_b   1.000
_cell.length_c   1.000
_cell.angle_alpha   90.00
_cell.angle_beta   90.00
_cell.angle_gamma   90.00
#
_symmetry.space_group_name_H-M   'P 1'
#
loop_
_entity.id
_entity.type
_entity.pdbx_description
1 polymer ?
#
loop_
_entity_poly.entity_id
_entity_poly.type
_entity_poly.pdbx_seq_one_letter_code
_entity_poly.pdbx_strand_id
1 'polypeptide(L)'
;MLLSIYGWRRICKQDRSRRGRTATCEMKMDDGSISTGSYDLIPLLNDFIDEHPDFSYKGAKAIIALTGYEGILGYRTASSYSETPDYESEKEQAARVAQCLRDDGWELASHSWGHLWMGVSDDPEIHTRSVMNVSTQIRINGKMRWSP
;
A
#
# COMPACT_ATOMS: atom_id res chain seq x y z
N MET A 1 8.65 -9.25 -14.64
CA MET A 1 7.98 -8.97 -13.36
C MET A 1 9.02 -8.45 -12.38
N LEU A 2 9.08 -7.13 -12.20
CA LEU A 2 10.03 -6.49 -11.28
C LEU A 2 9.46 -6.60 -9.86
N LEU A 3 10.12 -7.38 -9.02
CA LEU A 3 9.87 -7.33 -7.58
C LEU A 3 10.25 -5.95 -7.05
N SER A 4 9.58 -5.52 -5.98
CA SER A 4 9.96 -4.34 -5.19
C SER A 4 11.46 -4.34 -4.93
N ILE A 5 12.07 -3.16 -4.75
CA ILE A 5 13.48 -3.01 -4.32
C ILE A 5 13.82 -3.82 -3.06
N TYR A 6 12.83 -4.27 -2.29
CA TYR A 6 12.96 -5.09 -1.09
C TYR A 6 12.84 -6.60 -1.36
N GLY A 7 12.69 -7.05 -2.61
CA GLY A 7 12.53 -8.47 -2.95
C GLY A 7 11.16 -9.07 -2.60
N TRP A 8 10.23 -8.30 -2.03
CA TRP A 8 8.87 -8.72 -1.71
C TRP A 8 7.84 -7.67 -2.15
N ARG A 9 6.57 -8.08 -2.27
CA ARG A 9 5.44 -7.20 -2.55
C ARG A 9 4.20 -7.65 -1.79
N ARG A 10 3.29 -6.72 -1.55
CA ARG A 10 1.98 -7.02 -0.95
C ARG A 10 1.04 -7.61 -1.99
N ILE A 11 0.26 -8.58 -1.55
CA ILE A 11 -0.81 -9.18 -2.34
C ILE A 11 -2.06 -9.31 -1.48
N CYS A 12 -3.22 -9.45 -2.14
CA CYS A 12 -4.49 -9.72 -1.47
C CYS A 12 -4.83 -11.20 -1.62
N LYS A 13 -4.93 -11.93 -0.52
CA LYS A 13 -5.33 -13.34 -0.47
C LYS A 13 -6.66 -13.54 0.24
N GLN A 14 -7.34 -14.62 -0.10
CA GLN A 14 -8.46 -15.11 0.68
C GLN A 14 -7.94 -15.64 2.02
N ASP A 15 -8.47 -15.07 3.10
CA ASP A 15 -8.21 -15.58 4.45
C ASP A 15 -9.32 -16.56 4.84
N ARG A 16 -8.95 -17.82 5.04
CA ARG A 16 -9.90 -18.87 5.39
C ARG A 16 -10.35 -18.77 6.85
N SER A 17 -9.54 -18.20 7.73
CA SER A 17 -9.83 -18.05 9.16
C SER A 17 -10.82 -16.92 9.41
N ARG A 18 -10.75 -15.83 8.65
CA ARG A 18 -11.52 -14.61 8.83
C ARG A 18 -12.76 -14.49 7.93
N ARG A 19 -13.02 -15.46 7.05
CA ARG A 19 -14.08 -15.42 6.01
C ARG A 19 -13.99 -14.19 5.10
N GLY A 20 -12.81 -13.61 4.94
CA GLY A 20 -12.56 -12.39 4.20
C GLY A 20 -11.29 -12.45 3.37
N ARG A 21 -10.83 -11.31 2.92
CA ARG A 21 -9.56 -11.15 2.22
C ARG A 21 -8.61 -10.37 3.12
N THR A 22 -7.35 -10.77 3.15
CA THR A 22 -6.31 -10.08 3.90
C THR A 22 -5.12 -9.77 3.01
N ALA A 23 -4.40 -8.70 3.33
CA ALA A 23 -3.14 -8.40 2.68
C ALA A 23 -2.02 -9.19 3.33
N THR A 24 -1.22 -9.86 2.50
CA THR A 24 0.01 -10.56 2.89
C THR A 24 1.13 -10.21 1.91
N CYS A 25 2.27 -10.86 2.02
CA CYS A 25 3.41 -10.59 1.15
C CYS A 25 3.82 -11.82 0.36
N GLU A 26 4.28 -11.60 -0.87
CA GLU A 26 5.04 -12.54 -1.68
C GLU A 26 6.50 -12.09 -1.72
N MET A 27 7.42 -13.04 -1.51
CA MET A 27 8.85 -12.85 -1.60
C MET A 27 9.42 -13.83 -2.61
N LYS A 28 10.30 -13.37 -3.48
CA LYS A 28 11.08 -14.24 -4.36
C LYS A 28 12.30 -14.71 -3.59
N MET A 29 12.45 -16.02 -3.47
CA MET A 29 13.58 -16.66 -2.83
C MET A 29 14.77 -16.77 -3.80
N ASP A 30 15.98 -17.05 -3.27
CA ASP A 30 17.21 -17.18 -4.04
C ASP A 30 17.16 -18.30 -5.08
N ASP A 31 16.40 -19.37 -4.80
CA ASP A 31 16.15 -20.48 -5.73
C ASP A 31 15.12 -20.16 -6.83
N GLY A 32 14.58 -18.92 -6.84
CA GLY A 32 13.58 -18.44 -7.78
C GLY A 32 12.14 -18.81 -7.42
N SER A 33 11.90 -19.56 -6.36
CA SER A 33 10.55 -19.86 -5.86
C SER A 33 9.88 -18.62 -5.26
N ILE A 34 8.55 -18.65 -5.15
CA ILE A 34 7.77 -17.59 -4.52
C ILE A 34 7.26 -18.11 -3.16
N SER A 35 7.71 -17.48 -2.10
CA SER A 35 7.21 -17.71 -0.75
C SER A 35 6.16 -16.67 -0.37
N THR A 36 5.13 -17.09 0.35
CA THR A 36 4.09 -16.19 0.88
C THR A 36 4.14 -16.22 2.39
N GLY A 37 4.15 -15.05 3.01
CA GLY A 37 4.24 -14.95 4.47
C GLY A 37 4.16 -13.52 4.98
N SER A 38 4.35 -13.40 6.30
CA SER A 38 4.29 -12.14 7.03
C SER A 38 5.66 -11.43 7.00
N TYR A 39 6.06 -10.97 5.81
CA TYR A 39 7.37 -10.32 5.56
C TYR A 39 7.34 -8.80 5.74
N ASP A 40 6.23 -8.23 6.19
CA ASP A 40 5.99 -6.79 6.28
C ASP A 40 5.14 -6.48 7.51
N LEU A 41 5.17 -5.24 7.95
CA LEU A 41 4.40 -4.69 9.07
C LEU A 41 2.91 -5.07 9.01
N ILE A 42 2.29 -5.05 7.84
CA ILE A 42 0.84 -5.25 7.69
C ILE A 42 0.41 -6.65 8.12
N PRO A 43 0.92 -7.74 7.52
CA PRO A 43 0.54 -9.06 7.95
C PRO A 43 1.02 -9.38 9.38
N LEU A 44 2.18 -8.88 9.80
CA LEU A 44 2.67 -9.05 11.17
C LEU A 44 1.71 -8.44 12.20
N LEU A 45 1.22 -7.21 11.95
CA LEU A 45 0.24 -6.58 12.85
C LEU A 45 -1.12 -7.28 12.80
N ASN A 46 -1.52 -7.79 11.64
CA ASN A 46 -2.74 -8.58 11.54
C ASN A 46 -2.66 -9.85 12.38
N ASP A 47 -1.55 -10.59 12.26
CA ASP A 47 -1.30 -11.81 13.05
C ASP A 47 -1.28 -11.48 14.56
N PHE A 48 -0.62 -10.38 14.95
CA PHE A 48 -0.58 -9.94 16.33
C PHE A 48 -1.96 -9.57 16.89
N ILE A 49 -2.80 -8.85 16.12
CA ILE A 49 -4.16 -8.51 16.55
C ILE A 49 -5.04 -9.75 16.68
N ASP A 50 -4.80 -10.79 15.87
CA ASP A 50 -5.54 -12.05 16.00
C ASP A 50 -5.21 -12.81 17.29
N GLU A 51 -3.94 -12.79 17.68
CA GLU A 51 -3.48 -13.37 18.94
C GLU A 51 -3.86 -12.52 20.16
N HIS A 52 -3.96 -11.20 19.97
CA HIS A 52 -4.21 -10.19 21.01
C HIS A 52 -5.37 -9.27 20.64
N PRO A 53 -6.62 -9.76 20.60
CA PRO A 53 -7.78 -8.97 20.15
C PRO A 53 -8.08 -7.74 21.03
N ASP A 54 -7.64 -7.73 22.28
CA ASP A 54 -7.74 -6.62 23.22
C ASP A 54 -6.81 -5.44 22.87
N PHE A 55 -5.79 -5.66 22.04
CA PHE A 55 -4.92 -4.62 21.51
C PHE A 55 -5.66 -3.69 20.53
N SER A 56 -6.63 -4.21 19.79
CA SER A 56 -7.34 -3.49 18.74
C SER A 56 -8.68 -2.93 19.22
N TYR A 57 -8.75 -1.63 19.48
CA TYR A 57 -10.00 -0.99 19.87
C TYR A 57 -11.05 -1.07 18.76
N LYS A 58 -12.13 -1.83 19.00
CA LYS A 58 -13.23 -2.06 18.04
C LYS A 58 -12.81 -2.56 16.66
N GLY A 59 -11.71 -3.30 16.57
CA GLY A 59 -11.18 -3.81 15.30
C GLY A 59 -10.41 -2.78 14.47
N ALA A 60 -10.09 -1.62 15.04
CA ALA A 60 -9.26 -0.63 14.37
C ALA A 60 -7.85 -1.20 14.12
N LYS A 61 -7.31 -0.88 12.95
CA LYS A 61 -5.93 -1.21 12.58
C LYS A 61 -5.05 0.05 12.66
N ALA A 62 -4.15 0.23 11.72
CA ALA A 62 -3.29 1.41 11.66
C ALA A 62 -3.52 2.20 10.36
N ILE A 63 -2.93 3.38 10.31
CA ILE A 63 -2.87 4.24 9.13
C ILE A 63 -1.54 4.00 8.43
N ILE A 64 -1.58 3.68 7.13
CA ILE A 64 -0.40 3.53 6.31
C ILE A 64 -0.22 4.80 5.50
N ALA A 65 0.79 5.60 5.85
CA ALA A 65 1.16 6.78 5.09
C ALA A 65 2.09 6.38 3.93
N LEU A 66 1.62 6.57 2.70
CA LEU A 66 2.29 6.15 1.48
C LEU A 66 3.01 7.31 0.80
N THR A 67 4.27 7.10 0.40
CA THR A 67 4.95 7.94 -0.59
C THR A 67 4.62 7.44 -2.00
N GLY A 68 4.56 8.36 -2.98
CA GLY A 68 4.24 8.01 -4.37
C GLY A 68 5.44 7.96 -5.32
N TYR A 69 6.66 8.18 -4.82
CA TYR A 69 7.85 8.42 -5.65
C TYR A 69 8.12 7.31 -6.67
N GLU A 70 8.16 6.07 -6.21
CA GLU A 70 8.34 4.88 -7.08
C GLU A 70 6.99 4.20 -7.39
N GLY A 71 5.98 4.53 -6.61
CA GLY A 71 4.67 3.91 -6.61
C GLY A 71 4.21 3.55 -5.21
N ILE A 72 3.09 2.85 -5.10
CA ILE A 72 2.47 2.53 -3.81
C ILE A 72 2.39 1.02 -3.57
N LEU A 73 2.43 0.62 -2.29
CA LEU A 73 2.17 -0.75 -1.84
C LEU A 73 3.11 -1.81 -2.46
N GLY A 74 4.30 -1.40 -2.94
CA GLY A 74 5.26 -2.29 -3.59
C GLY A 74 5.08 -2.42 -5.11
N TYR A 75 4.20 -1.63 -5.72
CA TYR A 75 3.91 -1.62 -7.16
C TYR A 75 4.42 -0.35 -7.83
N ARG A 76 4.85 -0.45 -9.10
CA ARG A 76 5.37 0.65 -9.89
C ARG A 76 4.24 1.48 -10.51
N THR A 77 3.58 2.30 -9.67
CA THR A 77 2.40 3.09 -10.07
C THR A 77 2.69 4.56 -10.35
N ALA A 78 3.93 5.01 -10.19
CA ALA A 78 4.34 6.37 -10.52
C ALA A 78 4.33 6.62 -12.03
N SER A 79 4.04 7.84 -12.45
CA SER A 79 3.97 8.22 -13.88
C SER A 79 5.30 8.03 -14.64
N SER A 80 6.43 8.01 -13.93
CA SER A 80 7.74 7.68 -14.50
C SER A 80 7.81 6.27 -15.10
N TYR A 81 6.89 5.39 -14.76
CA TYR A 81 6.79 4.02 -15.28
C TYR A 81 5.72 3.86 -16.36
N SER A 82 5.05 4.95 -16.81
CA SER A 82 3.93 4.90 -17.76
C SER A 82 4.24 4.19 -19.09
N GLU A 83 5.50 4.23 -19.51
CA GLU A 83 5.96 3.59 -20.76
C GLU A 83 6.35 2.11 -20.59
N THR A 84 6.28 1.57 -19.36
CA THR A 84 6.61 0.15 -19.13
C THR A 84 5.42 -0.75 -19.49
N PRO A 85 5.67 -1.93 -20.08
CA PRO A 85 4.59 -2.84 -20.50
C PRO A 85 3.67 -3.28 -19.36
N ASP A 86 4.19 -3.31 -18.14
CA ASP A 86 3.47 -3.81 -16.95
C ASP A 86 2.73 -2.70 -16.18
N TYR A 87 2.83 -1.43 -16.60
CA TYR A 87 2.33 -0.27 -15.83
C TYR A 87 0.86 -0.39 -15.45
N GLU A 88 -0.02 -0.68 -16.39
CA GLU A 88 -1.45 -0.83 -16.10
C GLU A 88 -1.74 -2.02 -15.20
N SER A 89 -1.03 -3.14 -15.39
CA SER A 89 -1.13 -4.31 -14.51
C SER A 89 -0.66 -4.01 -13.08
N GLU A 90 0.42 -3.25 -12.92
CA GLU A 90 0.94 -2.81 -11.62
C GLU A 90 -0.09 -1.92 -10.90
N LYS A 91 -0.74 -0.99 -11.62
CA LYS A 91 -1.83 -0.15 -11.08
C LYS A 91 -3.03 -0.98 -10.62
N GLU A 92 -3.47 -1.95 -11.43
CA GLU A 92 -4.57 -2.82 -11.05
C GLU A 92 -4.26 -3.64 -9.80
N GLN A 93 -3.06 -4.19 -9.69
CA GLN A 93 -2.64 -4.95 -8.51
C GLN A 93 -2.57 -4.05 -7.27
N ALA A 94 -1.98 -2.86 -7.39
CA ALA A 94 -1.95 -1.87 -6.30
C ALA A 94 -3.37 -1.52 -5.82
N ALA A 95 -4.31 -1.31 -6.76
CA ALA A 95 -5.70 -1.02 -6.45
C ALA A 95 -6.39 -2.17 -5.69
N ARG A 96 -6.14 -3.42 -6.09
CA ARG A 96 -6.67 -4.62 -5.41
C ARG A 96 -6.14 -4.73 -3.98
N VAL A 97 -4.84 -4.48 -3.78
CA VAL A 97 -4.23 -4.50 -2.44
C VAL A 97 -4.75 -3.35 -1.59
N ALA A 98 -4.87 -2.14 -2.14
CA ALA A 98 -5.42 -0.98 -1.44
C ALA A 98 -6.87 -1.21 -0.99
N GLN A 99 -7.70 -1.84 -1.83
CA GLN A 99 -9.07 -2.20 -1.46
C GLN A 99 -9.09 -3.27 -0.37
N CYS A 100 -8.24 -4.30 -0.50
CA CYS A 100 -8.10 -5.36 0.49
C CYS A 100 -7.74 -4.82 1.88
N LEU A 101 -6.80 -3.87 1.94
CA LEU A 101 -6.40 -3.20 3.17
C LEU A 101 -7.57 -2.44 3.81
N ARG A 102 -8.31 -1.65 3.01
CA ARG A 102 -9.49 -0.94 3.51
C ARG A 102 -10.58 -1.86 4.02
N ASP A 103 -10.84 -2.96 3.31
CA ASP A 103 -11.84 -3.95 3.71
C ASP A 103 -11.44 -4.67 5.01
N ASP A 104 -10.14 -4.77 5.27
CA ASP A 104 -9.54 -5.35 6.48
C ASP A 104 -9.35 -4.32 7.62
N GLY A 105 -9.84 -3.08 7.46
CA GLY A 105 -9.85 -2.06 8.51
C GLY A 105 -8.61 -1.16 8.59
N TRP A 106 -7.73 -1.21 7.59
CA TRP A 106 -6.60 -0.30 7.47
C TRP A 106 -7.00 1.02 6.81
N GLU A 107 -6.38 2.11 7.23
CA GLU A 107 -6.50 3.40 6.58
C GLU A 107 -5.27 3.71 5.72
N LEU A 108 -5.47 4.44 4.62
CA LEU A 108 -4.40 4.86 3.73
C LEU A 108 -4.32 6.39 3.71
N ALA A 109 -3.14 6.92 3.92
CA ALA A 109 -2.86 8.35 3.92
C ALA A 109 -1.73 8.70 2.95
N SER A 110 -1.62 9.97 2.57
CA SER A 110 -0.50 10.49 1.79
C SER A 110 0.64 10.90 2.71
N HIS A 111 1.87 10.43 2.43
CA HIS A 111 3.11 10.87 3.08
C HIS A 111 3.96 11.77 2.15
N SER A 112 3.31 12.53 1.31
CA SER A 112 3.90 13.28 0.20
C SER A 112 4.54 12.41 -0.91
N TRP A 113 4.77 13.01 -2.08
CA TRP A 113 5.25 12.23 -3.22
C TRP A 113 6.73 11.81 -3.09
N GLY A 114 7.57 12.61 -2.48
CA GLY A 114 9.01 12.35 -2.46
C GLY A 114 9.70 12.79 -1.16
N HIS A 115 9.07 12.64 0.02
CA HIS A 115 9.63 13.09 1.29
C HIS A 115 10.08 14.56 1.27
N LEU A 116 9.28 15.43 0.66
CA LEU A 116 9.58 16.86 0.63
C LEU A 116 9.59 17.42 2.06
N TRP A 117 10.59 18.24 2.34
CA TRP A 117 10.71 18.96 3.58
C TRP A 117 9.71 20.13 3.60
N MET A 118 8.47 19.84 3.92
CA MET A 118 7.37 20.83 3.89
C MET A 118 7.65 22.07 4.72
N GLY A 119 8.42 21.97 5.80
CA GLY A 119 8.80 23.09 6.65
C GLY A 119 9.93 23.98 6.09
N VAL A 120 10.55 23.62 4.99
CA VAL A 120 11.67 24.35 4.37
C VAL A 120 11.29 24.94 3.02
N SER A 121 10.26 24.42 2.38
CA SER A 121 9.77 24.93 1.09
C SER A 121 8.67 25.96 1.32
N ASP A 122 8.90 27.19 0.85
CA ASP A 122 7.92 28.27 0.88
C ASP A 122 6.97 28.24 -0.33
N ASP A 123 7.07 27.22 -1.20
CA ASP A 123 6.26 27.09 -2.41
C ASP A 123 5.02 26.21 -2.18
N PRO A 124 3.82 26.80 -2.05
CA PRO A 124 2.58 26.06 -1.84
C PRO A 124 2.20 25.13 -3.01
N GLU A 125 2.66 25.42 -4.23
CA GLU A 125 2.36 24.61 -5.42
C GLU A 125 3.11 23.27 -5.37
N ILE A 126 4.36 23.28 -4.89
CA ILE A 126 5.15 22.07 -4.66
C ILE A 126 4.46 21.16 -3.64
N HIS A 127 3.97 21.74 -2.54
CA HIS A 127 3.24 21.02 -1.50
C HIS A 127 1.96 20.39 -2.05
N THR A 128 1.14 21.19 -2.71
CA THR A 128 -0.13 20.73 -3.31
C THR A 128 0.10 19.64 -4.34
N ARG A 129 1.06 19.81 -5.25
CA ARG A 129 1.40 18.81 -6.27
C ARG A 129 1.86 17.50 -5.68
N SER A 130 2.70 17.57 -4.63
CA SER A 130 3.20 16.38 -3.94
C SER A 130 2.10 15.56 -3.28
N VAL A 131 1.17 16.21 -2.57
CA VAL A 131 0.03 15.53 -1.94
C VAL A 131 -0.93 14.98 -3.00
N MET A 132 -1.23 15.75 -4.05
CA MET A 132 -2.16 15.34 -5.11
C MET A 132 -1.66 14.15 -5.92
N ASN A 133 -0.37 14.05 -6.20
CA ASN A 133 0.20 12.93 -6.94
C ASN A 133 0.00 11.60 -6.20
N VAL A 134 0.26 11.55 -4.90
CA VAL A 134 -0.01 10.34 -4.10
C VAL A 134 -1.50 10.07 -4.01
N SER A 135 -2.31 11.09 -3.74
CA SER A 135 -3.77 10.95 -3.67
C SER A 135 -4.35 10.40 -4.96
N THR A 136 -3.81 10.78 -6.11
CA THR A 136 -4.22 10.26 -7.41
C THR A 136 -3.87 8.77 -7.55
N GLN A 137 -2.69 8.35 -7.13
CA GLN A 137 -2.31 6.94 -7.14
C GLN A 137 -3.19 6.09 -6.21
N ILE A 138 -3.56 6.61 -5.03
CA ILE A 138 -4.45 5.93 -4.08
C ILE A 138 -5.90 5.87 -4.61
N ARG A 139 -6.33 6.86 -5.42
CA ARG A 139 -7.68 6.95 -6.00
C ARG A 139 -7.99 5.95 -7.11
N ILE A 140 -7.12 5.04 -7.44
CA ILE A 140 -7.22 4.13 -8.61
C ILE A 140 -8.57 3.38 -8.73
N ASN A 141 -9.57 3.64 -7.88
CA ASN A 141 -10.95 3.15 -8.08
C ASN A 141 -12.04 4.06 -7.47
N GLY A 142 -11.96 5.36 -7.67
CA GLY A 142 -13.17 6.20 -7.71
C GLY A 142 -13.97 6.46 -6.43
N LYS A 143 -13.55 5.98 -5.24
CA LYS A 143 -14.26 6.23 -3.98
C LYS A 143 -13.30 6.45 -2.81
N MET A 144 -12.65 7.60 -2.77
CA MET A 144 -12.17 8.12 -1.50
C MET A 144 -13.27 9.00 -0.90
N ARG A 145 -13.86 8.60 0.22
CA ARG A 145 -14.55 9.53 1.11
C ARG A 145 -13.48 10.20 1.97
N TRP A 146 -13.30 11.48 1.79
CA TRP A 146 -12.75 12.32 2.83
C TRP A 146 -13.83 12.48 3.88
N SER A 147 -13.60 11.98 5.08
CA SER A 147 -14.38 12.45 6.24
C SER A 147 -13.73 13.77 6.68
N PRO A 148 -14.51 14.85 6.85
CA PRO A 148 -14.03 16.12 7.33
C PRO A 148 -13.54 16.04 8.77
#